data_41babfa2330cbf402e62e1219c9616f0
#
_entry.id   41babfa2330cbf402e62e1219c9616f0
#
_cell.length_a   1.000
_cell.length_b   1.000
_cell.length_c   1.000
_cell.angle_alpha   90.00
_cell.angle_beta   90.00
_cell.angle_gamma   90.00
#
_symmetry.space_group_name_H-M   'P 1'
#
loop_
_entity.id
_entity.type
_entity.pdbx_description
1 polymer ?
#
loop_
_entity_poly.entity_id
_entity_poly.type
_entity_poly.pdbx_seq_one_letter_code
_entity_poly.pdbx_strand_id
1 'polypeptide(L)'
;MAILGLQGVRGGVGTTSVSAALAWSLQLLGESVLVIDACADNLLRMSFNVDFTREEGWARALLDDKDWQDAGMRYTSQLDLLPFGQLTTTERENEAAYQRLFSQFTLALQTLKEKGHYKWILLDLPHGAGTLTRQLIAQCDHVLSIVNVDANCHIRLHQQGLPQNGHILINDLRIGSQIQDDLYQVWLQSQRRLLPIVIHRDEGMAECLASKQPLGEYRSDSLAAEEILTLANWCLLNFANSAEHAGSSV
;
A
#
# COMPACT_ATOMS: atom_id res chain seq x y z
N MET A 1 5.92 15.32 -5.06
CA MET A 1 4.89 14.28 -4.86
C MET A 1 5.53 12.93 -5.07
N ALA A 2 5.29 11.97 -4.19
CA ALA A 2 5.80 10.59 -4.29
C ALA A 2 4.65 9.59 -4.43
N ILE A 3 4.80 8.60 -5.32
CA ILE A 3 3.90 7.44 -5.42
C ILE A 3 4.60 6.27 -4.76
N LEU A 4 4.03 5.76 -3.68
CA LEU A 4 4.53 4.63 -2.91
C LEU A 4 3.59 3.44 -3.07
N GLY A 5 4.06 2.36 -3.70
CA GLY A 5 3.35 1.10 -3.78
C GLY A 5 3.60 0.24 -2.55
N LEU A 6 2.55 -0.35 -1.99
CA LEU A 6 2.65 -1.36 -0.94
C LEU A 6 2.17 -2.69 -1.53
N GLN A 7 3.05 -3.68 -1.53
CA GLN A 7 2.76 -4.98 -2.12
C GLN A 7 3.12 -6.13 -1.19
N GLY A 8 2.20 -7.01 -0.95
CA GLY A 8 2.49 -8.25 -0.24
C GLY A 8 3.23 -9.26 -1.13
N VAL A 9 4.28 -9.87 -0.63
CA VAL A 9 4.97 -10.97 -1.31
C VAL A 9 4.04 -12.17 -1.50
N ARG A 10 3.04 -12.31 -0.63
CA ARG A 10 1.90 -13.22 -0.73
C ARG A 10 0.64 -12.58 -0.13
N GLY A 11 -0.50 -13.22 -0.32
CA GLY A 11 -1.73 -12.84 0.38
C GLY A 11 -1.62 -13.02 1.90
N GLY A 12 -2.30 -12.18 2.66
CA GLY A 12 -2.41 -12.28 4.12
C GLY A 12 -1.20 -11.80 4.91
N VAL A 13 -0.26 -11.07 4.31
CA VAL A 13 0.89 -10.48 5.04
C VAL A 13 0.57 -9.11 5.67
N GLY A 14 -0.68 -8.62 5.55
CA GLY A 14 -1.13 -7.37 6.17
C GLY A 14 -0.93 -6.13 5.32
N THR A 15 -0.79 -6.25 3.99
CA THR A 15 -0.55 -5.12 3.08
C THR A 15 -1.57 -4.01 3.25
N THR A 16 -2.87 -4.32 3.15
CA THR A 16 -3.96 -3.36 3.26
C THR A 16 -4.01 -2.66 4.63
N SER A 17 -3.77 -3.41 5.72
CA SER A 17 -3.72 -2.82 7.07
C SER A 17 -2.55 -1.84 7.22
N VAL A 18 -1.37 -2.21 6.70
CA VAL A 18 -0.19 -1.33 6.70
C VAL A 18 -0.43 -0.12 5.79
N SER A 19 -1.08 -0.29 4.62
CA SER A 19 -1.43 0.82 3.71
C SER A 19 -2.31 1.85 4.41
N ALA A 20 -3.37 1.40 5.10
CA ALA A 20 -4.27 2.27 5.85
C ALA A 20 -3.56 2.97 7.01
N ALA A 21 -2.79 2.24 7.81
CA ALA A 21 -2.08 2.78 8.96
C ALA A 21 -0.98 3.77 8.57
N LEU A 22 -0.25 3.51 7.47
CA LEU A 22 0.78 4.41 6.94
C LEU A 22 0.15 5.70 6.38
N ALA A 23 -0.98 5.60 5.67
CA ALA A 23 -1.72 6.76 5.17
C ALA A 23 -2.14 7.67 6.33
N TRP A 24 -2.68 7.09 7.41
CA TRP A 24 -3.02 7.81 8.63
C TRP A 24 -1.80 8.47 9.28
N SER A 25 -0.69 7.74 9.40
CA SER A 25 0.53 8.27 10.03
C SER A 25 1.16 9.43 9.23
N LEU A 26 1.15 9.35 7.89
CA LEU A 26 1.64 10.44 7.05
C LEU A 26 0.79 11.70 7.20
N GLN A 27 -0.55 11.59 7.26
CA GLN A 27 -1.41 12.76 7.49
C GLN A 27 -1.24 13.36 8.89
N LEU A 28 -0.94 12.54 9.93
CA LEU A 28 -0.60 13.05 11.26
C LEU A 28 0.69 13.89 11.25
N LEU A 29 1.62 13.58 10.35
CA LEU A 29 2.86 14.33 10.14
C LEU A 29 2.65 15.58 9.26
N GLY A 30 1.41 15.91 8.90
CA GLY A 30 1.05 17.11 8.14
C GLY A 30 1.10 16.94 6.63
N GLU A 31 1.26 15.71 6.14
CA GLU A 31 1.31 15.43 4.71
C GLU A 31 -0.11 15.29 4.10
N SER A 32 -0.30 15.78 2.87
CA SER A 32 -1.52 15.51 2.10
C SER A 32 -1.40 14.16 1.38
N VAL A 33 -2.33 13.24 1.68
CA VAL A 33 -2.26 11.84 1.29
C VAL A 33 -3.50 11.43 0.50
N LEU A 34 -3.29 10.73 -0.62
CA LEU A 34 -4.32 9.94 -1.29
C LEU A 34 -3.95 8.47 -1.17
N VAL A 35 -4.79 7.68 -0.54
CA VAL A 35 -4.61 6.22 -0.52
C VAL A 35 -5.59 5.57 -1.51
N ILE A 36 -5.07 4.70 -2.37
CA ILE A 36 -5.81 4.08 -3.48
C ILE A 36 -5.80 2.57 -3.30
N ASP A 37 -6.98 1.97 -3.30
CA ASP A 37 -7.13 0.52 -3.38
C ASP A 37 -6.98 0.08 -4.84
N ALA A 38 -5.91 -0.64 -5.15
CA ALA A 38 -5.67 -1.22 -6.46
C ALA A 38 -5.96 -2.74 -6.49
N CYS A 39 -6.53 -3.28 -5.40
CA CYS A 39 -6.89 -4.68 -5.27
C CYS A 39 -8.41 -4.88 -5.49
N ALA A 40 -8.78 -5.83 -6.34
CA ALA A 40 -10.19 -6.12 -6.65
C ALA A 40 -10.99 -6.65 -5.45
N ASP A 41 -10.34 -7.02 -4.35
CA ASP A 41 -11.02 -7.40 -3.11
C ASP A 41 -11.65 -6.19 -2.41
N ASN A 42 -11.21 -4.98 -2.75
CA ASN A 42 -11.78 -3.70 -2.30
C ASN A 42 -11.87 -3.59 -0.77
N LEU A 43 -10.84 -4.08 -0.06
CA LEU A 43 -10.85 -4.17 1.41
C LEU A 43 -10.34 -2.90 2.09
N LEU A 44 -9.50 -2.11 1.42
CA LEU A 44 -8.89 -0.91 2.01
C LEU A 44 -9.95 0.08 2.54
N ARG A 45 -11.06 0.21 1.83
CA ARG A 45 -12.20 1.07 2.20
C ARG A 45 -12.78 0.77 3.58
N MET A 46 -12.67 -0.48 4.03
CA MET A 46 -13.17 -0.89 5.35
C MET A 46 -12.39 -0.26 6.50
N SER A 47 -11.12 0.07 6.29
CA SER A 47 -10.28 0.78 7.26
C SER A 47 -10.61 2.28 7.35
N PHE A 48 -11.52 2.81 6.54
CA PHE A 48 -11.90 4.22 6.48
C PHE A 48 -13.41 4.43 6.64
N ASN A 49 -14.05 3.55 7.39
CA ASN A 49 -15.48 3.60 7.75
C ASN A 49 -16.43 3.69 6.55
N VAL A 50 -16.04 3.17 5.40
CA VAL A 50 -16.94 3.12 4.23
C VAL A 50 -18.00 2.05 4.45
N ASP A 51 -19.24 2.33 4.05
CA ASP A 51 -20.32 1.37 4.15
C ASP A 51 -20.03 0.14 3.27
N PHE A 52 -20.30 -1.04 3.81
CA PHE A 52 -20.04 -2.31 3.10
C PHE A 52 -20.85 -2.43 1.80
N THR A 53 -22.04 -1.86 1.76
CA THR A 53 -22.94 -1.91 0.59
C THR A 53 -22.55 -0.94 -0.52
N ARG A 54 -21.60 -0.03 -0.26
CA ARG A 54 -21.16 0.94 -1.26
C ARG A 54 -20.35 0.26 -2.36
N GLU A 55 -20.80 0.41 -3.59
CA GLU A 55 -20.21 -0.25 -4.77
C GLU A 55 -19.24 0.66 -5.54
N GLU A 56 -19.31 1.97 -5.32
CA GLU A 56 -18.53 2.95 -6.05
C GLU A 56 -17.02 2.83 -5.76
N GLY A 57 -16.25 3.07 -6.79
CA GLY A 57 -14.80 3.08 -6.79
C GLY A 57 -14.29 3.39 -8.19
N TRP A 58 -12.97 3.61 -8.32
CA TRP A 58 -12.38 4.03 -9.60
C TRP A 58 -12.59 2.99 -10.72
N ALA A 59 -12.48 1.70 -10.39
CA ALA A 59 -12.66 0.64 -11.38
C ALA A 59 -14.12 0.52 -11.83
N ARG A 60 -15.07 0.63 -10.89
CA ARG A 60 -16.50 0.66 -11.21
C ARG A 60 -16.83 1.87 -12.07
N ALA A 61 -16.33 3.05 -11.71
CA ALA A 61 -16.59 4.28 -12.47
C ALA A 61 -16.07 4.18 -13.91
N LEU A 62 -14.84 3.69 -14.11
CA LEU A 62 -14.26 3.52 -15.45
C LEU A 62 -15.03 2.48 -16.30
N LEU A 63 -15.55 1.41 -15.69
CA LEU A 63 -16.40 0.44 -16.42
C LEU A 63 -17.76 1.01 -16.80
N ASP A 64 -18.29 1.95 -16.02
CA ASP A 64 -19.55 2.64 -16.26
C ASP A 64 -19.38 3.91 -17.13
N ASP A 65 -18.19 4.15 -17.69
CA ASP A 65 -17.84 5.35 -18.45
C ASP A 65 -18.10 6.66 -17.66
N LYS A 66 -17.89 6.62 -16.33
CA LYS A 66 -18.00 7.77 -15.42
C LYS A 66 -16.62 8.31 -15.05
N ASP A 67 -16.59 9.54 -14.52
CA ASP A 67 -15.35 10.10 -13.98
C ASP A 67 -14.95 9.35 -12.71
N TRP A 68 -13.78 8.72 -12.75
CA TRP A 68 -13.23 7.98 -11.62
C TRP A 68 -12.89 8.86 -10.43
N GLN A 69 -12.69 10.18 -10.63
CA GLN A 69 -12.40 11.13 -9.56
C GLN A 69 -13.60 11.31 -8.62
N ASP A 70 -14.82 11.18 -9.14
CA ASP A 70 -16.05 11.27 -8.35
C ASP A 70 -16.21 10.11 -7.34
N ALA A 71 -15.46 9.04 -7.52
CA ALA A 71 -15.42 7.93 -6.55
C ALA A 71 -14.51 8.21 -5.34
N GLY A 72 -13.73 9.30 -5.39
CA GLY A 72 -12.87 9.73 -4.30
C GLY A 72 -13.66 10.15 -3.06
N MET A 73 -13.12 9.86 -1.89
CA MET A 73 -13.75 10.13 -0.60
C MET A 73 -12.79 10.85 0.31
N ARG A 74 -13.24 11.94 0.90
CA ARG A 74 -12.50 12.64 1.94
C ARG A 74 -12.69 11.95 3.28
N TYR A 75 -11.60 11.50 3.90
CA TYR A 75 -11.62 10.95 5.24
C TYR A 75 -11.30 12.00 6.31
N THR A 76 -10.22 12.76 6.10
CA THR A 76 -9.86 13.93 6.90
C THR A 76 -9.52 15.12 5.99
N SER A 77 -9.13 16.26 6.56
CA SER A 77 -8.68 17.41 5.76
C SER A 77 -7.40 17.14 4.95
N GLN A 78 -6.61 16.12 5.31
CA GLN A 78 -5.32 15.78 4.70
C GLN A 78 -5.27 14.36 4.13
N LEU A 79 -6.32 13.56 4.27
CA LEU A 79 -6.35 12.16 3.83
C LEU A 79 -7.61 11.89 3.01
N ASP A 80 -7.42 11.58 1.75
CA ASP A 80 -8.45 11.12 0.83
C ASP A 80 -8.25 9.63 0.49
N LEU A 81 -9.35 8.93 0.26
CA LEU A 81 -9.42 7.53 -0.15
C LEU A 81 -10.00 7.41 -1.54
N LEU A 82 -9.43 6.55 -2.38
CA LEU A 82 -10.01 6.13 -3.65
C LEU A 82 -10.20 4.60 -3.65
N PRO A 83 -11.42 4.11 -3.38
CA PRO A 83 -11.72 2.68 -3.38
C PRO A 83 -11.59 2.07 -4.78
N PHE A 84 -11.37 0.75 -4.85
CA PHE A 84 -11.41 0.02 -6.12
C PHE A 84 -12.83 0.01 -6.72
N GLY A 85 -13.83 -0.21 -5.90
CA GLY A 85 -15.21 -0.44 -6.31
C GLY A 85 -15.55 -1.92 -6.45
N GLN A 86 -16.83 -2.23 -6.60
CA GLN A 86 -17.29 -3.61 -6.74
C GLN A 86 -17.41 -3.99 -8.22
N LEU A 87 -16.83 -5.13 -8.57
CA LEU A 87 -16.96 -5.75 -9.87
C LEU A 87 -17.61 -7.13 -9.72
N THR A 88 -18.50 -7.47 -10.63
CA THR A 88 -19.05 -8.81 -10.73
C THR A 88 -17.99 -9.83 -11.13
N THR A 89 -18.22 -11.10 -10.88
CA THR A 89 -17.34 -12.19 -11.30
C THR A 89 -17.08 -12.16 -12.80
N THR A 90 -18.13 -11.98 -13.60
CA THR A 90 -18.03 -11.93 -15.07
C THR A 90 -17.15 -10.75 -15.55
N GLU A 91 -17.25 -9.59 -14.90
CA GLU A 91 -16.42 -8.42 -15.23
C GLU A 91 -14.95 -8.67 -14.89
N ARG A 92 -14.65 -9.33 -13.76
CA ARG A 92 -13.29 -9.71 -13.37
C ARG A 92 -12.67 -10.76 -14.30
N GLU A 93 -13.48 -11.69 -14.82
CA GLU A 93 -13.06 -12.75 -15.74
C GLU A 93 -12.86 -12.25 -17.18
N ASN A 94 -13.41 -11.09 -17.53
CA ASN A 94 -13.19 -10.46 -18.82
C ASN A 94 -11.79 -9.81 -18.88
N GLU A 95 -10.80 -10.61 -19.25
CA GLU A 95 -9.39 -10.19 -19.25
C GLU A 95 -9.14 -8.94 -20.10
N ALA A 96 -9.77 -8.82 -21.26
CA ALA A 96 -9.58 -7.67 -22.15
C ALA A 96 -10.14 -6.37 -21.54
N ALA A 97 -11.33 -6.44 -20.93
CA ALA A 97 -11.92 -5.30 -20.22
C ALA A 97 -11.08 -4.92 -19.01
N TYR A 98 -10.62 -5.90 -18.26
CA TYR A 98 -9.79 -5.71 -17.07
C TYR A 98 -8.43 -5.09 -17.42
N GLN A 99 -7.76 -5.53 -18.49
CA GLN A 99 -6.52 -4.91 -18.98
C GLN A 99 -6.73 -3.46 -19.43
N ARG A 100 -7.84 -3.17 -20.13
CA ARG A 100 -8.19 -1.81 -20.56
C ARG A 100 -8.39 -0.89 -19.35
N LEU A 101 -9.11 -1.36 -18.34
CA LEU A 101 -9.33 -0.67 -17.08
C LEU A 101 -8.03 -0.22 -16.43
N PHE A 102 -7.07 -1.13 -16.26
CA PHE A 102 -5.78 -0.81 -15.66
C PHE A 102 -4.92 0.12 -16.52
N SER A 103 -5.01 0.01 -17.85
CA SER A 103 -4.33 0.94 -18.75
C SER A 103 -4.89 2.37 -18.62
N GLN A 104 -6.20 2.53 -18.52
CA GLN A 104 -6.84 3.83 -18.25
C GLN A 104 -6.46 4.37 -16.87
N PHE A 105 -6.42 3.50 -15.86
CA PHE A 105 -6.03 3.91 -14.51
C PHE A 105 -4.55 4.33 -14.43
N THR A 106 -3.67 3.69 -15.18
CA THR A 106 -2.26 4.11 -15.28
C THR A 106 -2.14 5.54 -15.80
N LEU A 107 -2.92 5.93 -16.81
CA LEU A 107 -2.98 7.30 -17.30
C LEU A 107 -3.57 8.26 -16.26
N ALA A 108 -4.58 7.82 -15.53
CA ALA A 108 -5.17 8.58 -14.43
C ALA A 108 -4.13 8.89 -13.32
N LEU A 109 -3.29 7.92 -12.95
CA LEU A 109 -2.20 8.12 -11.99
C LEU A 109 -1.18 9.17 -12.47
N GLN A 110 -0.84 9.16 -13.76
CA GLN A 110 0.04 10.18 -14.34
C GLN A 110 -0.57 11.58 -14.25
N THR A 111 -1.86 11.69 -14.55
CA THR A 111 -2.60 12.96 -14.42
C THR A 111 -2.64 13.44 -12.97
N LEU A 112 -2.82 12.55 -12.01
CA LEU A 112 -2.75 12.89 -10.57
C LEU A 112 -1.36 13.40 -10.19
N LYS A 113 -0.32 12.76 -10.73
CA LYS A 113 1.07 13.14 -10.52
C LYS A 113 1.35 14.56 -11.03
N GLU A 114 0.85 14.89 -12.22
CA GLU A 114 1.02 16.21 -12.84
C GLU A 114 0.27 17.32 -12.08
N LYS A 115 -0.94 17.04 -11.59
CA LYS A 115 -1.74 17.99 -10.81
C LYS A 115 -1.10 18.35 -9.46
N GLY A 116 -0.35 17.46 -8.86
CA GLY A 116 0.44 17.72 -7.63
C GLY A 116 -0.36 18.09 -6.39
N HIS A 117 -1.65 17.72 -6.32
CA HIS A 117 -2.54 18.06 -5.19
C HIS A 117 -2.15 17.35 -3.89
N TYR A 118 -1.57 16.15 -4.01
CA TYR A 118 -1.13 15.35 -2.86
C TYR A 118 0.40 15.34 -2.78
N LYS A 119 0.92 15.29 -1.58
CA LYS A 119 2.34 15.03 -1.35
C LYS A 119 2.66 13.55 -1.50
N TRP A 120 1.71 12.70 -1.10
CA TRP A 120 1.83 11.25 -1.17
C TRP A 120 0.62 10.61 -1.83
N ILE A 121 0.88 9.67 -2.74
CA ILE A 121 -0.10 8.71 -3.23
C ILE A 121 0.36 7.33 -2.80
N LEU A 122 -0.43 6.65 -1.98
CA LEU A 122 -0.20 5.27 -1.57
C LEU A 122 -1.06 4.33 -2.43
N LEU A 123 -0.44 3.31 -3.02
CA LEU A 123 -1.15 2.28 -3.78
C LEU A 123 -1.15 0.98 -2.99
N ASP A 124 -2.32 0.52 -2.52
CA ASP A 124 -2.51 -0.82 -1.99
C ASP A 124 -2.59 -1.82 -3.15
N LEU A 125 -1.46 -2.46 -3.44
CA LEU A 125 -1.28 -3.30 -4.63
C LEU A 125 -1.69 -4.75 -4.35
N PRO A 126 -2.29 -5.44 -5.33
CA PRO A 126 -2.54 -6.86 -5.23
C PRO A 126 -1.21 -7.63 -5.13
N HIS A 127 -1.23 -8.74 -4.38
CA HIS A 127 -0.07 -9.63 -4.30
C HIS A 127 0.20 -10.35 -5.64
N GLY A 128 1.45 -10.80 -5.80
CA GLY A 128 1.87 -11.55 -6.98
C GLY A 128 2.47 -10.69 -8.09
N ALA A 129 2.98 -11.36 -9.12
CA ALA A 129 3.75 -10.78 -10.22
C ALA A 129 2.96 -10.72 -11.54
N GLY A 130 1.64 -10.57 -11.48
CA GLY A 130 0.79 -10.44 -12.67
C GLY A 130 1.14 -9.22 -13.54
N THR A 131 0.75 -9.24 -14.80
CA THR A 131 1.06 -8.15 -15.75
C THR A 131 0.52 -6.81 -15.25
N LEU A 132 -0.69 -6.79 -14.72
CA LEU A 132 -1.35 -5.57 -14.22
C LEU A 132 -0.62 -5.01 -13.00
N THR A 133 -0.24 -5.89 -12.05
CA THR A 133 0.54 -5.47 -10.88
C THR A 133 1.88 -4.86 -11.29
N ARG A 134 2.56 -5.44 -12.28
CA ARG A 134 3.82 -4.87 -12.81
C ARG A 134 3.62 -3.51 -13.46
N GLN A 135 2.51 -3.29 -14.18
CA GLN A 135 2.18 -1.97 -14.75
C GLN A 135 2.00 -0.91 -13.66
N LEU A 136 1.32 -1.24 -12.56
CA LEU A 136 1.14 -0.32 -11.44
C LEU A 136 2.47 -0.07 -10.69
N ILE A 137 3.27 -1.10 -10.47
CA ILE A 137 4.61 -0.99 -9.87
C ILE A 137 5.50 -0.04 -10.67
N ALA A 138 5.40 -0.06 -12.01
CA ALA A 138 6.16 0.83 -12.88
C ALA A 138 5.76 2.32 -12.74
N GLN A 139 4.60 2.62 -12.17
CA GLN A 139 4.18 3.99 -11.84
C GLN A 139 4.66 4.46 -10.48
N CYS A 140 5.13 3.54 -9.61
CA CYS A 140 5.59 3.87 -8.27
C CYS A 140 7.01 4.43 -8.29
N ASP A 141 7.26 5.48 -7.54
CA ASP A 141 8.61 5.99 -7.29
C ASP A 141 9.36 5.02 -6.35
N HIS A 142 8.64 4.43 -5.38
CA HIS A 142 9.14 3.41 -4.44
C HIS A 142 8.10 2.32 -4.20
N VAL A 143 8.56 1.12 -3.82
CA VAL A 143 7.69 -0.01 -3.47
C VAL A 143 8.11 -0.60 -2.13
N LEU A 144 7.18 -0.75 -1.20
CA LEU A 144 7.35 -1.54 0.02
C LEU A 144 6.82 -2.95 -0.21
N SER A 145 7.74 -3.91 -0.30
CA SER A 145 7.41 -5.33 -0.36
C SER A 145 7.21 -5.86 1.06
N ILE A 146 5.95 -6.10 1.44
CA ILE A 146 5.57 -6.50 2.79
C ILE A 146 5.70 -8.00 2.94
N VAL A 147 6.38 -8.42 3.99
CA VAL A 147 6.68 -9.83 4.29
C VAL A 147 6.39 -10.15 5.76
N ASN A 148 5.99 -11.39 6.03
CA ASN A 148 6.12 -11.97 7.36
C ASN A 148 7.42 -12.79 7.43
N VAL A 149 8.01 -12.92 8.59
CA VAL A 149 9.23 -13.70 8.78
C VAL A 149 8.87 -15.18 8.85
N ASP A 150 8.61 -15.78 7.68
CA ASP A 150 8.27 -17.19 7.51
C ASP A 150 8.93 -17.81 6.28
N ALA A 151 8.94 -19.13 6.21
CA ALA A 151 9.56 -19.89 5.13
C ALA A 151 8.90 -19.60 3.76
N ASN A 152 7.59 -19.32 3.72
CA ASN A 152 6.88 -19.04 2.46
C ASN A 152 7.34 -17.69 1.88
N CYS A 153 7.41 -16.64 2.70
CA CYS A 153 7.93 -15.34 2.27
C CYS A 153 9.41 -15.44 1.88
N HIS A 154 10.23 -16.21 2.63
CA HIS A 154 11.63 -16.43 2.31
C HIS A 154 11.81 -17.04 0.91
N ILE A 155 11.09 -18.12 0.62
CA ILE A 155 11.14 -18.79 -0.69
C ILE A 155 10.69 -17.82 -1.80
N ARG A 156 9.61 -17.08 -1.60
CA ARG A 156 9.09 -16.15 -2.61
C ARG A 156 10.01 -14.97 -2.89
N LEU A 157 10.68 -14.44 -1.89
CA LEU A 157 11.71 -13.41 -2.08
C LEU A 157 12.84 -13.88 -3.00
N HIS A 158 13.23 -15.14 -2.90
CA HIS A 158 14.23 -15.73 -3.80
C HIS A 158 13.69 -16.03 -5.21
N GLN A 159 12.43 -16.44 -5.33
CA GLN A 159 11.83 -16.81 -6.61
C GLN A 159 11.38 -15.62 -7.46
N GLN A 160 10.84 -14.58 -6.83
CA GLN A 160 10.18 -13.48 -7.55
C GLN A 160 11.10 -12.27 -7.74
N GLY A 161 12.12 -12.14 -6.88
CA GLY A 161 12.93 -10.92 -6.80
C GLY A 161 12.13 -9.72 -6.28
N LEU A 162 12.80 -8.59 -6.11
CA LEU A 162 12.19 -7.33 -5.73
C LEU A 162 12.14 -6.38 -6.93
N PRO A 163 11.14 -5.49 -7.04
CA PRO A 163 11.19 -4.35 -7.95
C PRO A 163 12.50 -3.58 -7.81
N GLN A 164 12.97 -2.92 -8.87
CA GLN A 164 14.24 -2.17 -8.82
C GLN A 164 14.23 -1.08 -7.72
N ASN A 165 13.09 -0.42 -7.55
CA ASN A 165 12.80 0.60 -6.54
C ASN A 165 12.15 0.01 -5.26
N GLY A 166 12.27 -1.32 -5.06
CA GLY A 166 11.61 -2.04 -3.97
C GLY A 166 12.47 -2.10 -2.70
N HIS A 167 11.81 -2.01 -1.56
CA HIS A 167 12.36 -2.21 -0.21
C HIS A 167 11.53 -3.27 0.51
N ILE A 168 12.15 -4.01 1.43
CA ILE A 168 11.46 -5.05 2.21
C ILE A 168 11.05 -4.45 3.56
N LEU A 169 9.75 -4.56 3.89
CA LEU A 169 9.21 -4.24 5.20
C LEU A 169 8.73 -5.51 5.89
N ILE A 170 9.27 -5.79 7.05
CA ILE A 170 8.80 -6.89 7.90
C ILE A 170 7.54 -6.45 8.65
N ASN A 171 6.51 -7.28 8.58
CA ASN A 171 5.26 -7.11 9.32
C ASN A 171 4.95 -8.38 10.13
N ASP A 172 4.18 -8.25 11.21
CA ASP A 172 3.75 -9.36 12.09
C ASP A 172 4.94 -10.12 12.72
N LEU A 173 6.02 -9.43 13.08
CA LEU A 173 7.14 -10.03 13.78
C LEU A 173 6.74 -10.39 15.22
N ARG A 174 6.91 -11.65 15.61
CA ARG A 174 6.51 -12.14 16.93
C ARG A 174 7.70 -12.21 17.86
N ILE A 175 7.66 -11.45 18.93
CA ILE A 175 8.67 -11.50 19.99
C ILE A 175 8.68 -12.91 20.62
N GLY A 176 9.88 -13.49 20.74
CA GLY A 176 10.09 -14.82 21.32
C GLY A 176 9.80 -16.00 20.39
N SER A 177 9.61 -15.77 19.10
CA SER A 177 9.54 -16.84 18.10
C SER A 177 10.93 -17.20 17.59
N GLN A 178 11.53 -18.28 18.08
CA GLN A 178 12.88 -18.72 17.69
C GLN A 178 13.06 -18.81 16.18
N ILE A 179 12.09 -19.39 15.46
CA ILE A 179 12.20 -19.55 14.00
C ILE A 179 12.17 -18.19 13.27
N GLN A 180 11.41 -17.22 13.80
CA GLN A 180 11.39 -15.88 13.22
C GLN A 180 12.70 -15.13 13.53
N ASP A 181 13.22 -15.26 14.73
CA ASP A 181 14.49 -14.67 15.12
C ASP A 181 15.63 -15.20 14.23
N ASP A 182 15.72 -16.52 14.05
CA ASP A 182 16.74 -17.16 13.22
C ASP A 182 16.64 -16.70 11.76
N LEU A 183 15.44 -16.68 11.18
CA LEU A 183 15.22 -16.26 9.80
C LEU A 183 15.46 -14.75 9.61
N TYR A 184 15.09 -13.94 10.58
CA TYR A 184 15.36 -12.49 10.56
C TYR A 184 16.86 -12.21 10.57
N GLN A 185 17.65 -12.92 11.37
CA GLN A 185 19.11 -12.81 11.35
C GLN A 185 19.70 -13.16 9.97
N VAL A 186 19.17 -14.19 9.30
CA VAL A 186 19.56 -14.52 7.92
C VAL A 186 19.24 -13.37 6.96
N TRP A 187 18.06 -12.74 7.10
CA TRP A 187 17.68 -11.63 6.25
C TRP A 187 18.50 -10.37 6.50
N LEU A 188 18.83 -10.06 7.73
CA LEU A 188 19.73 -8.94 8.06
C LEU A 188 21.10 -9.05 7.36
N GLN A 189 21.58 -10.27 7.15
CA GLN A 189 22.86 -10.51 6.46
C GLN A 189 22.74 -10.56 4.95
N SER A 190 21.58 -11.02 4.42
CA SER A 190 21.41 -11.36 3.00
C SER A 190 20.57 -10.33 2.22
N GLN A 191 19.65 -9.62 2.86
CA GLN A 191 18.70 -8.72 2.20
C GLN A 191 19.15 -7.25 2.31
N ARG A 192 19.87 -6.76 1.32
CA ARG A 192 20.43 -5.39 1.31
C ARG A 192 19.37 -4.28 1.32
N ARG A 193 18.13 -4.58 0.92
CA ARG A 193 17.02 -3.63 0.83
C ARG A 193 15.98 -3.82 1.94
N LEU A 194 16.37 -4.53 2.99
CA LEU A 194 15.57 -4.66 4.19
C LEU A 194 15.55 -3.31 4.94
N LEU A 195 14.36 -2.81 5.26
CA LEU A 195 14.23 -1.59 6.07
C LEU A 195 14.74 -1.83 7.49
N PRO A 196 15.32 -0.79 8.13
CA PRO A 196 15.75 -0.87 9.52
C PRO A 196 14.56 -0.78 10.51
N ILE A 197 13.36 -0.92 10.02
CA ILE A 197 12.11 -0.83 10.76
C ILE A 197 11.36 -2.14 10.56
N VAL A 198 10.83 -2.68 11.65
CA VAL A 198 9.94 -3.84 11.67
C VAL A 198 8.64 -3.46 12.34
N ILE A 199 7.55 -4.09 11.91
CA ILE A 199 6.25 -3.96 12.56
C ILE A 199 6.00 -5.26 13.31
N HIS A 200 5.92 -5.16 14.63
CA HIS A 200 5.66 -6.31 15.47
C HIS A 200 4.18 -6.71 15.43
N ARG A 201 3.92 -7.96 15.79
CA ARG A 201 2.56 -8.44 15.97
C ARG A 201 1.86 -7.63 17.04
N ASP A 202 0.73 -7.06 16.67
CA ASP A 202 -0.12 -6.26 17.54
C ASP A 202 -1.58 -6.63 17.29
N GLU A 203 -2.32 -6.93 18.33
CA GLU A 203 -3.73 -7.29 18.24
C GLU A 203 -4.59 -6.13 17.71
N GLY A 204 -4.18 -4.88 18.02
CA GLY A 204 -4.82 -3.69 17.47
C GLY A 204 -4.83 -3.66 15.95
N MET A 205 -3.81 -4.23 15.27
CA MET A 205 -3.78 -4.35 13.81
C MET A 205 -4.89 -5.26 13.26
N ALA A 206 -5.27 -6.30 14.01
CA ALA A 206 -6.38 -7.17 13.63
C ALA A 206 -7.75 -6.54 13.98
N GLU A 207 -7.82 -5.84 15.12
CA GLU A 207 -9.04 -5.20 15.61
C GLU A 207 -9.43 -3.97 14.78
N CYS A 208 -8.47 -3.20 14.26
CA CYS A 208 -8.72 -1.94 13.57
C CYS A 208 -9.60 -2.10 12.32
N LEU A 209 -9.49 -3.21 11.59
CA LEU A 209 -10.36 -3.48 10.45
C LEU A 209 -11.82 -3.71 10.88
N ALA A 210 -12.03 -4.43 11.99
CA ALA A 210 -13.38 -4.65 12.56
C ALA A 210 -13.97 -3.34 13.10
N SER A 211 -13.12 -2.44 13.60
CA SER A 211 -13.48 -1.11 14.08
C SER A 211 -13.65 -0.09 12.96
N LYS A 212 -13.33 -0.47 11.71
CA LYS A 212 -13.40 0.38 10.51
C LYS A 212 -12.57 1.67 10.62
N GLN A 213 -11.43 1.60 11.27
CA GLN A 213 -10.50 2.71 11.47
C GLN A 213 -9.06 2.28 11.17
N PRO A 214 -8.19 3.19 10.69
CA PRO A 214 -6.75 2.91 10.61
C PRO A 214 -6.17 2.68 12.02
N LEU A 215 -5.12 1.87 12.15
CA LEU A 215 -4.56 1.50 13.45
C LEU A 215 -4.22 2.71 14.34
N GLY A 216 -3.54 3.71 13.79
CA GLY A 216 -3.13 4.90 14.55
C GLY A 216 -4.29 5.78 15.02
N GLU A 217 -5.48 5.68 14.40
CA GLU A 217 -6.72 6.29 14.88
C GLU A 217 -7.39 5.43 15.94
N TYR A 218 -7.47 4.12 15.69
CA TYR A 218 -8.13 3.16 16.57
C TYR A 218 -7.39 3.00 17.91
N ARG A 219 -6.07 2.85 17.85
CA ARG A 219 -5.21 2.61 19.03
C ARG A 219 -3.84 3.25 18.83
N SER A 220 -3.77 4.55 19.08
CA SER A 220 -2.57 5.36 18.86
C SER A 220 -1.40 5.00 19.78
N ASP A 221 -1.65 4.35 20.91
CA ASP A 221 -0.71 3.94 21.94
C ASP A 221 -0.20 2.50 21.77
N SER A 222 -0.58 1.82 20.69
CA SER A 222 -0.11 0.46 20.41
C SER A 222 1.30 0.48 19.81
N LEU A 223 2.05 -0.61 20.05
CA LEU A 223 3.42 -0.75 19.55
C LEU A 223 3.47 -0.62 18.02
N ALA A 224 2.59 -1.32 17.31
CA ALA A 224 2.56 -1.25 15.85
C ALA A 224 2.17 0.14 15.32
N ALA A 225 1.35 0.92 16.05
CA ALA A 225 1.04 2.29 15.67
C ALA A 225 2.28 3.20 15.77
N GLU A 226 3.08 3.07 16.82
CA GLU A 226 4.34 3.80 16.98
C GLU A 226 5.37 3.40 15.92
N GLU A 227 5.45 2.12 15.59
CA GLU A 227 6.36 1.60 14.56
C GLU A 227 5.97 2.07 13.15
N ILE A 228 4.67 2.14 12.84
CA ILE A 228 4.19 2.68 11.56
C ILE A 228 4.39 4.19 11.51
N LEU A 229 4.26 4.92 12.61
CA LEU A 229 4.61 6.35 12.65
C LEU A 229 6.11 6.54 12.41
N THR A 230 6.96 5.65 12.96
CA THR A 230 8.40 5.62 12.69
C THR A 230 8.67 5.32 11.21
N LEU A 231 7.93 4.38 10.60
CA LEU A 231 8.00 4.10 9.16
C LEU A 231 7.60 5.32 8.33
N ALA A 232 6.55 6.04 8.71
CA ALA A 232 6.13 7.27 8.03
C ALA A 232 7.23 8.33 8.06
N ASN A 233 7.84 8.57 9.23
CA ASN A 233 8.99 9.46 9.34
C ASN A 233 10.18 9.02 8.47
N TRP A 234 10.47 7.71 8.45
CA TRP A 234 11.53 7.17 7.61
C TRP A 234 11.23 7.40 6.11
N CYS A 235 9.98 7.21 5.68
CA CYS A 235 9.56 7.51 4.30
C CYS A 235 9.74 8.98 3.95
N LEU A 236 9.40 9.90 4.84
CA LEU A 236 9.63 11.35 4.64
C LEU A 236 11.09 11.67 4.41
N LEU A 237 11.99 11.06 5.20
CA LEU A 237 13.42 11.35 5.11
C LEU A 237 14.09 10.72 3.87
N ASN A 238 13.61 9.57 3.41
CA ASN A 238 14.32 8.78 2.40
C ASN A 238 13.63 8.78 1.03
N PHE A 239 12.32 8.96 0.95
CA PHE A 239 11.57 8.88 -0.30
C PHE A 239 11.09 10.24 -0.81
N ALA A 240 10.80 11.23 0.07
CA ALA A 240 10.31 12.53 -0.36
C ALA A 240 11.35 13.34 -1.17
N ASN A 241 12.64 13.17 -0.88
CA ASN A 241 13.72 13.94 -1.49
C ASN A 241 14.26 13.37 -2.81
N SER A 242 13.81 12.19 -3.22
CA SER A 242 14.27 11.56 -4.47
C SER A 242 13.85 12.32 -5.73
N ALA A 243 12.81 13.16 -5.65
CA ALA A 243 12.31 13.97 -6.76
C ALA A 243 13.14 15.22 -7.04
N GLU A 244 13.93 15.73 -6.08
CA GLU A 244 14.73 16.96 -6.26
C GLU A 244 16.09 16.69 -6.91
N HIS A 245 16.63 15.49 -6.82
CA HIS A 245 17.95 15.17 -7.39
C HIS A 245 17.93 14.75 -8.86
N ALA A 246 16.77 14.42 -9.44
CA ALA A 246 16.63 14.11 -10.86
C ALA A 246 16.58 15.37 -11.75
N GLY A 247 16.41 16.56 -11.17
CA GLY A 247 16.33 17.85 -11.88
C GLY A 247 17.63 18.65 -11.93
N SER A 248 18.72 18.21 -11.29
CA SER A 248 19.98 18.99 -11.15
C SER A 248 21.14 18.48 -12.01
N SER A 249 20.85 17.63 -13.00
CA SER A 249 21.87 17.13 -13.93
C SER A 249 21.48 17.51 -15.36
N VAL A 250 21.60 18.78 -15.70
CA VAL A 250 21.71 19.28 -17.08
C VAL A 250 22.88 20.27 -17.13
#